data_315141e19238db1d83bf7906e4c64d8b
#
_entry.id   315141e19238db1d83bf7906e4c64d8b
#
_cell.length_a   1.000
_cell.length_b   1.000
_cell.length_c   1.000
_cell.angle_alpha   90.00
_cell.angle_beta   90.00
_cell.angle_gamma   90.00
#
_symmetry.space_group_name_H-M   'P 1'
#
loop_
_entity.id
_entity.type
_entity.pdbx_description
1 polymer ?
#
loop_
_entity_poly.entity_id
_entity_poly.type
_entity_poly.pdbx_seq_one_letter_code
_entity_poly.pdbx_strand_id
1 'polypeptide(L)'
;MLLNEVGYYSFQDNKFHFYIKDHQGNIRIVADEAGKVDEVNDYYPLGGLMSNVCNNVQPYKYNGKELDRKGGLNWYDYGARHYDAMIGRWHVVDSMAEKYYGWSPYTYCLANPIKYVDIIGAFTSPYYTEDGQFLGVDENGFTGNIYITDEEVFEKYSKNGIANSKDIQKDMNTILMKDKLLTSAAESHIYTDILKKSTDAKLDVSQLYNGEVSIVEDVVKRKMRL
;
A
#
# COMPACT_ATOMS: atom_id res chain seq x y z
N MET A 1 -5.45 -21.96 -2.55
CA MET A 1 -4.61 -21.38 -3.61
C MET A 1 -3.31 -20.86 -2.99
N LEU A 2 -2.21 -20.87 -3.76
CA LEU A 2 -0.96 -20.21 -3.40
C LEU A 2 -0.86 -18.92 -4.20
N LEU A 3 -0.66 -17.79 -3.51
CA LEU A 3 -0.60 -16.47 -4.12
C LEU A 3 0.83 -16.04 -4.37
N ASN A 4 1.05 -15.30 -5.46
CA ASN A 4 2.26 -14.54 -5.72
C ASN A 4 1.90 -13.20 -6.40
N GLU A 5 2.90 -12.36 -6.71
CA GLU A 5 2.68 -11.02 -7.28
C GLU A 5 2.08 -11.05 -8.69
N VAL A 6 2.34 -12.10 -9.45
CA VAL A 6 1.92 -12.21 -10.85
C VAL A 6 0.64 -13.04 -11.02
N GLY A 7 0.14 -13.66 -9.93
CA GLY A 7 -1.04 -14.50 -10.03
C GLY A 7 -1.22 -15.46 -8.85
N TYR A 8 -1.78 -16.61 -9.11
CA TYR A 8 -1.95 -17.67 -8.11
C TYR A 8 -1.91 -19.05 -8.74
N TYR A 9 -1.50 -20.04 -7.94
CA TYR A 9 -1.69 -21.46 -8.27
C TYR A 9 -2.96 -21.96 -7.59
N SER A 10 -3.84 -22.55 -8.38
CA SER A 10 -5.09 -23.14 -7.92
C SER A 10 -4.93 -24.65 -7.71
N PHE A 11 -5.24 -25.13 -6.50
CA PHE A 11 -5.26 -26.57 -6.19
C PHE A 11 -6.53 -27.26 -6.70
N GLN A 12 -7.51 -26.50 -7.22
CA GLN A 12 -8.76 -27.08 -7.71
C GLN A 12 -8.59 -27.63 -9.14
N ASP A 13 -7.87 -26.92 -9.97
CA ASP A 13 -7.61 -27.27 -11.36
C ASP A 13 -6.13 -27.58 -11.67
N ASN A 14 -5.25 -27.44 -10.65
CA ASN A 14 -3.81 -27.63 -10.73
C ASN A 14 -3.14 -26.78 -11.81
N LYS A 15 -3.56 -25.49 -11.92
CA LYS A 15 -3.03 -24.53 -12.88
C LYS A 15 -2.55 -23.27 -12.22
N PHE A 16 -1.63 -22.59 -12.93
CA PHE A 16 -1.31 -21.19 -12.67
C PHE A 16 -2.31 -20.26 -13.36
N HIS A 17 -2.74 -19.23 -12.63
CA HIS A 17 -3.57 -18.14 -13.12
C HIS A 17 -2.80 -16.84 -12.97
N PHE A 18 -2.71 -16.08 -14.05
CA PHE A 18 -1.91 -14.86 -14.12
C PHE A 18 -2.80 -13.63 -14.04
N TYR A 19 -2.29 -12.59 -13.37
CA TYR A 19 -2.93 -11.28 -13.27
C TYR A 19 -2.39 -10.34 -14.35
N ILE A 20 -3.27 -9.76 -15.15
CA ILE A 20 -2.96 -8.61 -15.98
C ILE A 20 -3.49 -7.40 -15.25
N LYS A 21 -2.57 -6.53 -14.83
CA LYS A 21 -2.85 -5.34 -14.02
C LYS A 21 -2.70 -4.07 -14.85
N ASP A 22 -3.43 -3.02 -14.49
CA ASP A 22 -3.19 -1.68 -15.00
C ASP A 22 -2.10 -0.95 -14.21
N HIS A 23 -1.84 0.31 -14.57
CA HIS A 23 -0.79 1.15 -13.98
C HIS A 23 -0.97 1.42 -12.46
N GLN A 24 -2.17 1.22 -11.93
CA GLN A 24 -2.47 1.38 -10.49
C GLN A 24 -2.46 0.04 -9.74
N GLY A 25 -2.10 -1.05 -10.40
CA GLY A 25 -2.11 -2.39 -9.79
C GLY A 25 -3.51 -3.03 -9.73
N ASN A 26 -4.51 -2.44 -10.40
CA ASN A 26 -5.84 -3.04 -10.47
C ASN A 26 -5.79 -4.30 -11.32
N ILE A 27 -6.31 -5.42 -10.81
CA ILE A 27 -6.38 -6.67 -11.56
C ILE A 27 -7.50 -6.55 -12.58
N ARG A 28 -7.11 -6.37 -13.86
CA ARG A 28 -8.05 -6.20 -14.99
C ARG A 28 -8.48 -7.53 -15.56
N ILE A 29 -7.56 -8.47 -15.69
CA ILE A 29 -7.81 -9.80 -16.28
C ILE A 29 -7.12 -10.83 -15.44
N VAL A 30 -7.78 -11.99 -15.29
CA VAL A 30 -7.18 -13.24 -14.81
C VAL A 30 -7.24 -14.23 -15.95
N ALA A 31 -6.09 -14.82 -16.30
CA ALA A 31 -5.99 -15.81 -17.35
C ALA A 31 -5.22 -17.04 -16.89
N ASP A 32 -5.59 -18.24 -17.34
CA ASP A 32 -4.85 -19.45 -17.04
C ASP A 32 -3.54 -19.55 -17.88
N GLU A 33 -2.72 -20.53 -17.59
CA GLU A 33 -1.45 -20.79 -18.28
C GLU A 33 -1.60 -21.10 -19.78
N ALA A 34 -2.81 -21.45 -20.22
CA ALA A 34 -3.13 -21.66 -21.63
C ALA A 34 -3.61 -20.37 -22.34
N GLY A 35 -3.67 -19.26 -21.62
CA GLY A 35 -4.15 -17.97 -22.13
C GLY A 35 -5.68 -17.85 -22.15
N LYS A 36 -6.41 -18.79 -21.57
CA LYS A 36 -7.86 -18.67 -21.42
C LYS A 36 -8.18 -17.64 -20.35
N VAL A 37 -9.02 -16.67 -20.69
CA VAL A 37 -9.50 -15.66 -19.75
C VAL A 37 -10.54 -16.27 -18.82
N ASP A 38 -10.26 -16.21 -17.52
CA ASP A 38 -11.15 -16.73 -16.48
C ASP A 38 -11.97 -15.62 -15.83
N GLU A 39 -11.40 -14.40 -15.75
CA GLU A 39 -12.07 -13.24 -15.15
C GLU A 39 -11.67 -11.95 -15.86
N VAL A 40 -12.63 -11.04 -16.00
CA VAL A 40 -12.39 -9.65 -16.44
C VAL A 40 -13.00 -8.70 -15.42
N ASN A 41 -12.27 -7.67 -15.01
CA ASN A 41 -12.70 -6.68 -14.05
C ASN A 41 -12.63 -5.28 -14.64
N ASP A 42 -13.76 -4.60 -14.67
CA ASP A 42 -13.86 -3.18 -14.95
C ASP A 42 -14.24 -2.43 -13.69
N TYR A 43 -13.61 -1.26 -13.49
CA TYR A 43 -13.78 -0.47 -12.29
C TYR A 43 -14.31 0.92 -12.58
N TYR A 44 -15.17 1.42 -11.72
CA TYR A 44 -15.42 2.85 -11.61
C TYR A 44 -14.18 3.58 -11.06
N PRO A 45 -14.05 4.89 -11.25
CA PRO A 45 -12.85 5.64 -10.85
C PRO A 45 -12.43 5.47 -9.38
N LEU A 46 -13.38 5.19 -8.49
CA LEU A 46 -13.13 4.93 -7.07
C LEU A 46 -13.01 3.43 -6.73
N GLY A 47 -12.87 2.56 -7.74
CA GLY A 47 -12.59 1.14 -7.52
C GLY A 47 -13.82 0.25 -7.36
N GLY A 48 -15.03 0.80 -7.43
CA GLY A 48 -16.24 -0.01 -7.49
C GLY A 48 -16.24 -0.89 -8.74
N LEU A 49 -16.57 -2.19 -8.59
CA LEU A 49 -16.68 -3.10 -9.73
C LEU A 49 -17.91 -2.76 -10.58
N MET A 50 -17.74 -2.75 -11.90
CA MET A 50 -18.85 -2.69 -12.84
C MET A 50 -19.53 -4.06 -12.95
N SER A 51 -20.86 -4.08 -13.02
CA SER A 51 -21.69 -5.29 -12.81
C SER A 51 -21.64 -6.35 -13.90
N ASN A 52 -21.02 -6.09 -15.03
CA ASN A 52 -21.30 -6.83 -16.27
C ASN A 52 -20.26 -7.87 -16.70
N VAL A 53 -19.15 -8.08 -15.97
CA VAL A 53 -18.05 -8.88 -16.54
C VAL A 53 -17.30 -9.77 -15.53
N CYS A 54 -17.74 -9.89 -14.29
CA CYS A 54 -16.92 -10.52 -13.27
C CYS A 54 -17.36 -11.96 -12.95
N ASN A 55 -16.57 -12.95 -13.34
CA ASN A 55 -16.76 -14.34 -12.91
C ASN A 55 -16.32 -14.60 -11.46
N ASN A 56 -15.66 -13.64 -10.82
CA ASN A 56 -15.28 -13.70 -9.41
C ASN A 56 -14.53 -14.97 -8.98
N VAL A 57 -13.52 -15.34 -9.75
CA VAL A 57 -12.74 -16.57 -9.50
C VAL A 57 -11.73 -16.42 -8.36
N GLN A 58 -11.41 -15.19 -7.96
CA GLN A 58 -10.46 -14.88 -6.90
C GLN A 58 -10.81 -13.55 -6.21
N PRO A 59 -10.39 -13.31 -4.94
CA PRO A 59 -10.85 -12.16 -4.16
C PRO A 59 -10.11 -10.85 -4.47
N TYR A 60 -8.92 -10.88 -5.04
CA TYR A 60 -8.09 -9.68 -5.25
C TYR A 60 -8.53 -8.88 -6.46
N LYS A 61 -8.75 -7.57 -6.31
CA LYS A 61 -9.35 -6.70 -7.34
C LYS A 61 -8.62 -5.36 -7.45
N TYR A 62 -9.27 -4.29 -7.04
CA TYR A 62 -8.80 -2.90 -7.12
C TYR A 62 -7.52 -2.72 -6.31
N ASN A 63 -6.48 -2.09 -6.89
CA ASN A 63 -5.13 -1.94 -6.33
C ASN A 63 -4.51 -3.27 -5.84
N GLY A 64 -4.95 -4.41 -6.37
CA GLY A 64 -4.54 -5.73 -5.90
C GLY A 64 -5.04 -6.09 -4.49
N LYS A 65 -6.03 -5.36 -3.96
CA LYS A 65 -6.58 -5.58 -2.62
C LYS A 65 -7.66 -6.64 -2.62
N GLU A 66 -7.78 -7.34 -1.50
CA GLU A 66 -8.84 -8.32 -1.28
C GLU A 66 -10.20 -7.62 -1.14
N LEU A 67 -11.16 -8.07 -1.92
CA LEU A 67 -12.55 -7.61 -1.83
C LEU A 67 -13.33 -8.54 -0.91
N ASP A 68 -13.65 -8.09 0.30
CA ASP A 68 -14.54 -8.82 1.20
C ASP A 68 -16.00 -8.64 0.80
N ARG A 69 -16.59 -9.75 0.36
CA ARG A 69 -18.00 -9.83 -0.03
C ARG A 69 -18.89 -10.48 1.03
N LYS A 70 -18.31 -10.87 2.15
CA LYS A 70 -19.04 -11.55 3.21
C LYS A 70 -20.16 -10.66 3.73
N GLY A 71 -21.35 -11.21 3.81
CA GLY A 71 -22.53 -10.46 4.26
C GLY A 71 -22.96 -9.31 3.35
N GLY A 72 -22.43 -9.21 2.11
CA GLY A 72 -22.75 -8.14 1.17
C GLY A 72 -21.96 -6.84 1.39
N LEU A 73 -20.88 -6.86 2.18
CA LEU A 73 -20.07 -5.68 2.53
C LEU A 73 -19.46 -5.02 1.29
N ASN A 74 -18.81 -5.79 0.41
CA ASN A 74 -18.10 -5.30 -0.77
C ASN A 74 -17.04 -4.24 -0.45
N TRP A 75 -16.26 -4.45 0.61
CA TRP A 75 -15.19 -3.56 1.05
C TRP A 75 -13.83 -4.12 0.70
N TYR A 76 -12.89 -3.25 0.35
CA TYR A 76 -11.50 -3.64 0.11
C TYR A 76 -10.70 -3.61 1.41
N ASP A 77 -9.99 -4.69 1.69
CA ASP A 77 -9.06 -4.77 2.81
C ASP A 77 -7.69 -4.20 2.38
N TYR A 78 -7.32 -3.04 2.95
CA TYR A 78 -6.03 -2.42 2.75
C TYR A 78 -5.03 -2.76 3.88
N GLY A 79 -5.43 -3.55 4.86
CA GLY A 79 -4.65 -3.91 6.03
C GLY A 79 -4.97 -3.00 7.22
N ALA A 80 -4.58 -1.74 7.21
CA ALA A 80 -4.89 -0.82 8.31
C ALA A 80 -6.39 -0.43 8.36
N ARG A 81 -7.03 -0.32 7.19
CA ARG A 81 -8.44 0.10 7.08
C ARG A 81 -9.17 -0.66 5.98
N HIS A 82 -10.49 -0.73 6.12
CA HIS A 82 -11.36 -1.18 5.06
C HIS A 82 -11.87 0.01 4.25
N TYR A 83 -11.83 -0.13 2.94
CA TYR A 83 -12.22 0.89 1.97
C TYR A 83 -13.54 0.53 1.30
N ASP A 84 -14.49 1.44 1.32
CA ASP A 84 -15.74 1.32 0.60
C ASP A 84 -15.66 2.10 -0.72
N ALA A 85 -15.52 1.36 -1.82
CA ALA A 85 -15.41 1.94 -3.14
C ALA A 85 -16.72 2.53 -3.67
N MET A 86 -17.87 2.17 -3.08
CA MET A 86 -19.18 2.70 -3.50
C MET A 86 -19.38 4.14 -3.02
N ILE A 87 -18.86 4.47 -1.84
CA ILE A 87 -18.89 5.83 -1.29
C ILE A 87 -17.56 6.56 -1.41
N GLY A 88 -16.49 5.86 -1.84
CA GLY A 88 -15.16 6.43 -2.02
C GLY A 88 -14.47 6.85 -0.73
N ARG A 89 -14.70 6.13 0.38
CA ARG A 89 -14.24 6.51 1.72
C ARG A 89 -13.79 5.32 2.54
N TRP A 90 -12.95 5.63 3.53
CA TRP A 90 -12.62 4.70 4.62
C TRP A 90 -13.78 4.60 5.61
N HIS A 91 -13.94 3.42 6.24
CA HIS A 91 -14.96 3.20 7.28
C HIS A 91 -14.52 3.69 8.66
N VAL A 92 -13.21 3.75 8.90
CA VAL A 92 -12.65 4.19 10.17
C VAL A 92 -11.79 5.43 9.96
N VAL A 93 -11.61 6.20 11.02
CA VAL A 93 -10.74 7.37 11.08
C VAL A 93 -9.31 6.94 10.75
N ASP A 94 -8.61 7.75 9.98
CA ASP A 94 -7.19 7.58 9.76
C ASP A 94 -6.43 7.68 11.08
N SER A 95 -5.59 6.70 11.39
CA SER A 95 -4.73 6.74 12.58
C SER A 95 -3.77 7.94 12.55
N MET A 96 -3.53 8.49 11.35
CA MET A 96 -2.69 9.66 11.13
C MET A 96 -3.50 10.95 10.92
N ALA A 97 -4.81 10.96 11.18
CA ALA A 97 -5.71 12.09 10.94
C ALA A 97 -5.24 13.40 11.59
N GLU A 98 -4.59 13.32 12.76
CA GLU A 98 -4.04 14.47 13.44
C GLU A 98 -2.91 15.19 12.67
N LYS A 99 -2.33 14.53 11.67
CA LYS A 99 -1.31 15.11 10.79
C LYS A 99 -1.90 15.78 9.55
N TYR A 100 -3.20 15.62 9.30
CA TYR A 100 -3.88 16.06 8.08
C TYR A 100 -5.13 16.91 8.39
N TYR A 101 -5.01 17.91 9.24
CA TYR A 101 -6.15 18.73 9.71
C TYR A 101 -6.99 19.37 8.59
N GLY A 102 -6.42 19.56 7.41
CA GLY A 102 -7.12 20.10 6.25
C GLY A 102 -7.99 19.11 5.49
N TRP A 103 -7.94 17.82 5.85
CA TRP A 103 -8.64 16.76 5.14
C TRP A 103 -9.56 15.97 6.07
N SER A 104 -10.64 15.45 5.52
CA SER A 104 -11.49 14.54 6.27
C SER A 104 -10.70 13.26 6.61
N PRO A 105 -10.74 12.77 7.86
CA PRO A 105 -10.03 11.56 8.27
C PRO A 105 -10.54 10.27 7.58
N TYR A 106 -11.61 10.37 6.81
CA TYR A 106 -12.19 9.28 6.03
C TYR A 106 -11.87 9.39 4.54
N THR A 107 -11.08 10.38 4.10
CA THR A 107 -10.79 10.61 2.69
C THR A 107 -9.85 9.53 2.16
N TYR A 108 -10.23 8.90 1.04
CA TYR A 108 -9.37 7.99 0.29
C TYR A 108 -8.56 8.79 -0.74
N CYS A 109 -7.24 8.59 -0.77
CA CYS A 109 -6.32 9.16 -1.76
C CYS A 109 -6.52 10.66 -2.02
N LEU A 110 -6.80 11.46 -0.97
CA LEU A 110 -7.08 12.91 -1.08
C LEU A 110 -8.16 13.24 -2.14
N ALA A 111 -9.17 12.37 -2.28
CA ALA A 111 -10.22 12.42 -3.31
C ALA A 111 -9.70 12.42 -4.76
N ASN A 112 -8.47 11.92 -5.00
CA ASN A 112 -7.88 11.80 -6.33
C ASN A 112 -7.24 10.41 -6.54
N PRO A 113 -8.06 9.34 -6.64
CA PRO A 113 -7.58 7.95 -6.75
C PRO A 113 -6.95 7.64 -8.12
N ILE A 114 -7.10 8.50 -9.12
CA ILE A 114 -6.43 8.33 -10.43
C ILE A 114 -4.95 8.67 -10.31
N LYS A 115 -4.61 9.64 -9.46
CA LYS A 115 -3.23 10.11 -9.26
C LYS A 115 -2.54 9.37 -8.10
N TYR A 116 -3.28 9.00 -7.09
CA TYR A 116 -2.74 8.45 -5.84
C TYR A 116 -3.28 7.06 -5.58
N VAL A 117 -2.43 6.22 -5.00
CA VAL A 117 -2.78 4.88 -4.51
C VAL A 117 -2.35 4.80 -3.06
N ASP A 118 -3.25 4.37 -2.19
CA ASP A 118 -2.90 4.02 -0.82
C ASP A 118 -2.55 2.53 -0.76
N ILE A 119 -1.30 2.20 -0.44
CA ILE A 119 -0.84 0.80 -0.48
C ILE A 119 -1.25 0.01 0.77
N ILE A 120 -1.35 0.69 1.91
CA ILE A 120 -1.52 0.04 3.21
C ILE A 120 -2.72 0.55 4.03
N GLY A 121 -3.45 1.52 3.51
CA GLY A 121 -4.59 2.11 4.20
C GLY A 121 -4.21 3.09 5.32
N ALA A 122 -2.99 3.66 5.32
CA ALA A 122 -2.53 4.52 6.39
C ALA A 122 -1.61 5.69 6.01
N PHE A 123 -0.99 5.71 4.82
CA PHE A 123 0.08 6.69 4.53
C PHE A 123 0.01 7.42 3.21
N THR A 124 0.53 8.63 3.25
CA THR A 124 1.21 9.33 2.17
C THR A 124 2.72 9.04 2.21
N SER A 125 3.54 9.50 1.24
CA SER A 125 4.96 9.15 1.17
C SER A 125 5.70 9.42 2.49
N PRO A 126 6.24 8.39 3.16
CA PRO A 126 6.86 8.54 4.47
C PRO A 126 8.32 8.97 4.35
N TYR A 127 8.78 9.73 5.35
CA TYR A 127 10.15 10.18 5.53
C TYR A 127 10.73 9.57 6.80
N TYR A 128 11.96 9.09 6.70
CA TYR A 128 12.71 8.48 7.80
C TYR A 128 14.12 9.06 7.87
N THR A 129 14.74 8.97 9.05
CA THR A 129 16.18 9.19 9.21
C THR A 129 16.99 8.01 8.68
N GLU A 130 18.32 8.16 8.55
CA GLU A 130 19.21 7.05 8.20
C GLU A 130 19.17 5.90 9.22
N ASP A 131 18.85 6.18 10.47
CA ASP A 131 18.70 5.18 11.55
C ASP A 131 17.30 4.51 11.55
N GLY A 132 16.42 4.90 10.62
CA GLY A 132 15.08 4.33 10.48
C GLY A 132 14.02 4.98 11.38
N GLN A 133 14.30 6.12 12.02
CA GLN A 133 13.29 6.87 12.77
C GLN A 133 12.30 7.56 11.84
N PHE A 134 11.01 7.39 12.10
CA PHE A 134 9.95 8.04 11.32
C PHE A 134 9.86 9.54 11.64
N LEU A 135 9.95 10.38 10.63
CA LEU A 135 9.87 11.84 10.73
C LEU A 135 8.46 12.37 10.43
N GLY A 136 7.83 11.82 9.41
CA GLY A 136 6.52 12.27 8.96
C GLY A 136 6.24 11.86 7.52
N VAL A 137 5.37 12.62 6.86
CA VAL A 137 4.87 12.32 5.51
C VAL A 137 4.82 13.61 4.67
N ASP A 138 4.58 13.50 3.36
CA ASP A 138 4.33 14.67 2.51
C ASP A 138 2.85 14.83 2.12
N GLU A 139 2.53 15.96 1.50
CA GLU A 139 1.17 16.29 1.07
C GLU A 139 0.70 15.56 -0.19
N ASN A 140 1.58 14.81 -0.88
CA ASN A 140 1.26 14.28 -2.21
C ASN A 140 0.60 12.91 -2.22
N GLY A 141 0.41 12.27 -1.06
CA GLY A 141 -0.05 10.89 -1.02
C GLY A 141 1.09 9.88 -1.26
N PHE A 142 0.83 8.60 -1.06
CA PHE A 142 1.85 7.56 -1.21
C PHE A 142 2.13 7.29 -2.69
N THR A 143 3.31 7.68 -3.13
CA THR A 143 3.79 7.46 -4.52
C THR A 143 4.52 6.13 -4.69
N GLY A 144 4.51 5.25 -3.68
CA GLY A 144 5.36 4.05 -3.63
C GLY A 144 6.79 4.32 -3.14
N ASN A 145 7.11 5.57 -2.87
CA ASN A 145 8.45 5.99 -2.45
C ASN A 145 8.53 6.16 -0.94
N ILE A 146 9.67 5.76 -0.38
CA ILE A 146 10.11 6.08 0.97
C ILE A 146 11.32 6.99 0.83
N TYR A 147 11.34 8.06 1.61
CA TYR A 147 12.42 9.03 1.58
C TYR A 147 13.24 8.96 2.86
N ILE A 148 14.54 9.11 2.71
CA ILE A 148 15.51 9.24 3.81
C ILE A 148 16.00 10.69 3.82
N THR A 149 15.96 11.32 4.98
CA THR A 149 16.40 12.70 5.19
C THR A 149 16.79 12.93 6.64
N ASP A 150 17.47 14.03 6.92
CA ASP A 150 17.80 14.44 8.27
C ASP A 150 16.60 15.11 8.94
N GLU A 151 16.50 14.99 10.27
CA GLU A 151 15.41 15.59 11.05
C GLU A 151 15.35 17.14 10.86
N GLU A 152 16.50 17.81 10.86
CA GLU A 152 16.62 19.26 10.63
C GLU A 152 16.06 19.67 9.25
N VAL A 153 16.34 18.86 8.21
CA VAL A 153 15.84 19.09 6.86
C VAL A 153 14.33 18.86 6.81
N PHE A 154 13.86 17.80 7.47
CA PHE A 154 12.43 17.51 7.53
C PHE A 154 11.67 18.64 8.25
N GLU A 155 12.14 19.09 9.41
CA GLU A 155 11.53 20.20 10.15
C GLU A 155 11.49 21.51 9.37
N LYS A 156 12.57 21.82 8.64
CA LYS A 156 12.66 23.03 7.80
C LYS A 156 11.58 23.11 6.74
N TYR A 157 11.19 21.96 6.14
CA TYR A 157 10.22 21.89 5.04
C TYR A 157 8.86 21.35 5.47
N SER A 158 8.68 21.02 6.74
CA SER A 158 7.43 20.46 7.25
C SER A 158 6.69 21.42 8.18
N LYS A 159 5.39 21.20 8.27
CA LYS A 159 4.53 21.83 9.25
C LYS A 159 3.58 20.78 9.83
N ASN A 160 3.60 20.62 11.14
CA ASN A 160 2.81 19.59 11.84
C ASN A 160 3.06 18.15 11.32
N GLY A 161 4.31 17.81 11.01
CA GLY A 161 4.68 16.49 10.53
C GLY A 161 4.31 16.20 9.08
N ILE A 162 3.90 17.23 8.31
CA ILE A 162 3.61 17.12 6.88
C ILE A 162 4.60 18.00 6.12
N ALA A 163 5.41 17.40 5.27
CA ALA A 163 6.41 18.09 4.47
C ALA A 163 5.84 18.61 3.15
N ASN A 164 6.34 19.76 2.69
CA ASN A 164 6.14 20.18 1.32
C ASN A 164 7.03 19.35 0.39
N SER A 165 6.42 18.43 -0.35
CA SER A 165 7.14 17.47 -1.19
C SER A 165 8.02 18.12 -2.26
N LYS A 166 7.57 19.23 -2.86
CA LYS A 166 8.31 19.93 -3.91
C LYS A 166 9.60 20.55 -3.41
N ASP A 167 9.61 20.98 -2.18
CA ASP A 167 10.76 21.65 -1.60
C ASP A 167 11.70 20.67 -0.90
N ILE A 168 11.17 19.74 -0.11
CA ILE A 168 11.97 18.74 0.60
C ILE A 168 12.67 17.77 -0.35
N GLN A 169 12.01 17.36 -1.44
CA GLN A 169 12.60 16.43 -2.43
C GLN A 169 13.68 17.06 -3.31
N LYS A 170 13.82 18.38 -3.29
CA LYS A 170 14.92 19.09 -3.96
C LYS A 170 16.14 19.26 -3.05
N ASP A 171 15.96 19.08 -1.74
CA ASP A 171 17.07 19.14 -0.82
C ASP A 171 18.01 17.95 -1.07
N MET A 172 19.31 18.26 -1.17
CA MET A 172 20.34 17.25 -1.49
C MET A 172 20.50 16.17 -0.40
N ASN A 173 20.00 16.43 0.80
CA ASN A 173 19.99 15.46 1.90
C ASN A 173 18.73 14.59 1.90
N THR A 174 17.78 14.82 1.00
CA THR A 174 16.59 13.99 0.86
C THR A 174 16.76 13.04 -0.31
N ILE A 175 16.88 11.75 -0.02
CA ILE A 175 17.19 10.71 -0.98
C ILE A 175 16.12 9.62 -0.92
N LEU A 176 15.79 9.02 -2.06
CA LEU A 176 14.94 7.83 -2.07
C LEU A 176 15.63 6.69 -1.32
N MET A 177 14.88 5.99 -0.46
CA MET A 177 15.43 4.84 0.30
C MET A 177 16.10 3.80 -0.60
N LYS A 178 15.54 3.52 -1.77
CA LYS A 178 16.13 2.58 -2.75
C LYS A 178 17.49 3.00 -3.30
N ASP A 179 17.80 4.31 -3.26
CA ASP A 179 19.02 4.90 -3.78
C ASP A 179 20.05 5.18 -2.65
N LYS A 180 19.66 4.92 -1.39
CA LYS A 180 20.48 5.10 -0.20
C LYS A 180 20.95 3.75 0.35
N LEU A 181 22.24 3.64 0.62
CA LEU A 181 22.79 2.48 1.32
C LEU A 181 22.52 2.63 2.82
N LEU A 182 21.56 1.89 3.33
CA LEU A 182 21.22 1.84 4.74
C LEU A 182 21.82 0.60 5.41
N THR A 183 21.94 0.63 6.73
CA THR A 183 22.24 -0.58 7.49
C THR A 183 21.05 -1.53 7.48
N SER A 184 21.28 -2.84 7.51
CA SER A 184 20.21 -3.84 7.56
C SER A 184 19.27 -3.62 8.75
N ALA A 185 19.79 -3.11 9.86
CA ALA A 185 18.99 -2.77 11.04
C ALA A 185 18.04 -1.59 10.76
N ALA A 186 18.52 -0.51 10.13
CA ALA A 186 17.70 0.64 9.78
C ALA A 186 16.61 0.26 8.75
N GLU A 187 16.96 -0.48 7.71
CA GLU A 187 15.98 -0.99 6.74
C GLU A 187 14.90 -1.83 7.42
N SER A 188 15.31 -2.77 8.26
CA SER A 188 14.38 -3.63 9.01
C SER A 188 13.45 -2.81 9.91
N HIS A 189 13.97 -1.76 10.55
CA HIS A 189 13.20 -0.87 11.40
C HIS A 189 12.14 -0.11 10.60
N ILE A 190 12.51 0.46 9.45
CA ILE A 190 11.60 1.17 8.54
C ILE A 190 10.47 0.24 8.06
N TYR A 191 10.82 -0.96 7.57
CA TYR A 191 9.82 -1.92 7.10
C TYR A 191 8.91 -2.40 8.23
N THR A 192 9.45 -2.61 9.42
CA THR A 192 8.68 -3.00 10.60
C THR A 192 7.73 -1.88 11.03
N ASP A 193 8.17 -0.62 11.01
CA ASP A 193 7.34 0.54 11.35
C ASP A 193 6.19 0.69 10.36
N ILE A 194 6.46 0.54 9.07
CA ILE A 194 5.43 0.56 8.03
C ILE A 194 4.43 -0.58 8.23
N LEU A 195 4.89 -1.80 8.51
CA LEU A 195 4.01 -2.93 8.81
C LEU A 195 3.17 -2.71 10.06
N LYS A 196 3.77 -2.24 11.16
CA LYS A 196 3.04 -1.92 12.40
C LYS A 196 1.94 -0.89 12.19
N LYS A 197 2.24 0.14 11.40
CA LYS A 197 1.28 1.20 11.08
C LYS A 197 0.22 0.74 10.06
N SER A 198 0.49 -0.32 9.28
CA SER A 198 -0.42 -0.91 8.31
C SER A 198 -1.36 -1.96 8.88
N THR A 199 -0.99 -2.55 10.01
CA THR A 199 -1.78 -3.57 10.68
C THR A 199 -2.07 -3.09 12.09
N ASP A 200 -3.34 -2.95 12.47
CA ASP A 200 -3.79 -2.87 13.87
C ASP A 200 -3.50 -4.20 14.62
N ALA A 201 -2.87 -5.16 13.94
CA ALA A 201 -2.44 -6.39 14.53
C ALA A 201 -1.30 -6.09 15.51
N LYS A 202 -1.48 -6.47 16.75
CA LYS A 202 -0.43 -6.64 17.75
C LYS A 202 0.55 -7.72 17.29
N LEU A 203 1.34 -7.43 16.25
CA LEU A 203 2.47 -8.26 15.88
C LEU A 203 3.53 -8.04 16.97
N ASP A 204 3.73 -9.06 17.79
CA ASP A 204 4.85 -9.10 18.70
C ASP A 204 6.13 -9.31 17.89
N VAL A 205 6.73 -8.18 17.52
CA VAL A 205 7.93 -8.13 16.68
C VAL A 205 9.15 -8.69 17.39
N SER A 206 9.08 -8.90 18.70
CA SER A 206 10.17 -9.51 19.48
C SER A 206 10.45 -10.95 19.06
N GLN A 207 9.46 -11.64 18.50
CA GLN A 207 9.61 -13.01 17.99
C GLN A 207 10.15 -13.07 16.54
N LEU A 208 10.08 -11.98 15.77
CA LEU A 208 10.61 -11.91 14.41
C LEU A 208 12.14 -11.72 14.37
N TYR A 209 12.75 -11.36 15.47
CA TYR A 209 14.20 -11.06 15.56
C TYR A 209 15.12 -12.28 15.45
N ASN A 210 14.59 -13.50 15.47
CA ASN A 210 15.40 -14.74 15.52
C ASN A 210 15.44 -15.53 14.19
N GLY A 211 15.47 -14.87 13.05
CA GLY A 211 15.75 -15.52 11.76
C GLY A 211 14.67 -15.37 10.68
N GLU A 212 13.51 -14.81 11.01
CA GLU A 212 12.41 -14.58 10.06
C GLU A 212 12.38 -13.18 9.44
N VAL A 213 13.34 -12.33 9.80
CA VAL A 213 13.47 -10.95 9.25
C VAL A 213 13.62 -10.97 7.73
N SER A 214 14.27 -11.97 7.17
CA SER A 214 14.44 -12.10 5.72
C SER A 214 13.11 -12.31 4.97
N ILE A 215 12.14 -13.01 5.58
CA ILE A 215 10.83 -13.26 4.98
C ILE A 215 9.98 -11.99 5.02
N VAL A 216 10.03 -11.25 6.11
CA VAL A 216 9.31 -9.99 6.27
C VAL A 216 9.89 -8.92 5.36
N GLU A 217 11.22 -8.79 5.29
CA GLU A 217 11.92 -7.90 4.35
C GLU A 217 11.55 -8.20 2.89
N ASP A 218 11.53 -9.48 2.52
CA ASP A 218 11.15 -9.88 1.17
C ASP A 218 9.68 -9.57 0.84
N VAL A 219 8.77 -9.79 1.77
CA VAL A 219 7.34 -9.48 1.59
C VAL A 219 7.11 -7.98 1.47
N VAL A 220 7.77 -7.17 2.31
CA VAL A 220 7.61 -5.71 2.28
C VAL A 220 8.35 -5.10 1.10
N LYS A 221 9.59 -5.50 0.82
CA LYS A 221 10.35 -5.08 -0.38
C LYS A 221 9.59 -5.45 -1.67
N ARG A 222 8.93 -6.60 -1.70
CA ARG A 222 8.07 -7.01 -2.83
C ARG A 222 6.81 -6.17 -2.92
N LYS A 223 6.13 -5.86 -1.80
CA LYS A 223 4.95 -4.99 -1.78
C LYS A 223 5.24 -3.54 -2.15
N MET A 224 6.48 -3.06 -1.97
CA MET A 224 6.88 -1.68 -2.27
C MET A 224 7.52 -1.50 -3.64
N ARG A 225 7.90 -2.56 -4.35
CA ARG A 225 8.45 -2.50 -5.71
C ARG A 225 7.38 -2.48 -6.81
N LEU A 226 6.12 -2.46 -6.42
CA LEU A 226 4.95 -2.29 -7.29
C LEU A 226 4.47 -0.85 -7.27
#